data_da5937c5f783f0b45a9aec78b2d3d0e0
#
_entry.id   da5937c5f783f0b45a9aec78b2d3d0e0
#
_cell.length_a   1.000
_cell.length_b   1.000
_cell.length_c   1.000
_cell.angle_alpha   90.00
_cell.angle_beta   90.00
_cell.angle_gamma   90.00
#
_symmetry.space_group_name_H-M   'P 1'
#
loop_
_entity.id
_entity.type
_entity.pdbx_description
1 polymer ?
#
loop_
_entity_poly.entity_id
_entity_poly.type
_entity_poly.pdbx_seq_one_letter_code
_entity_poly.pdbx_strand_id
1 'polypeptide(L)'
;YTKWVGELYFELHRGTYTSQARNKKNNRAAENLLRDVEMLSAIASWQVGYTYPQAELDRLWKLLLLNQFHDILPGSSITEVYQDSAAQYVELLASGEQLRQAALDALIPPCAPGANCTIGVVNTTGIRRQEVVEADMVGSLQTAANGKGLVLVEAQPFGFASYQLPEEVWEVSGYQDGDSFVLENSALRATFRADGRLISLYSHLIEREAMVGAGGNQFVLYDDDPVNWDAWDVDVFHQEKKSAPLTATSVELIETGKLRAALRFTYATANSRITQTISLTCTGQILEFAHEVDWHEAHKMLRLEFPVDVRAENATYEMQ
;
A
#
# COMPACT_ATOMS: atom_id res chain seq x y z
N TYR A 1 9.12 35.39 7.26
CA TYR A 1 8.26 34.29 6.81
C TYR A 1 8.10 33.28 7.94
N THR A 2 6.86 32.82 8.17
CA THR A 2 6.57 31.76 9.12
C THR A 2 7.16 30.46 8.59
N LYS A 3 7.91 29.76 9.44
CA LYS A 3 8.51 28.47 9.11
C LYS A 3 7.74 27.38 9.84
N TRP A 4 7.21 26.42 9.12
CA TRP A 4 6.64 25.20 9.69
C TRP A 4 7.70 24.08 9.68
N VAL A 5 7.77 23.32 10.76
CA VAL A 5 8.65 22.16 10.89
C VAL A 5 7.83 20.98 11.38
N GLY A 6 7.87 19.88 10.63
CA GLY A 6 7.12 18.67 10.91
C GLY A 6 5.94 18.48 9.95
N GLU A 7 4.95 17.72 10.39
CA GLU A 7 3.78 17.37 9.59
C GLU A 7 2.83 18.56 9.40
N LEU A 8 2.19 18.61 8.24
CA LEU A 8 1.10 19.54 7.94
C LEU A 8 -0.23 18.79 8.06
N TYR A 9 -1.11 19.24 8.94
CA TYR A 9 -2.46 18.71 9.10
C TYR A 9 -3.39 19.76 9.68
N PHE A 10 -4.68 19.48 9.66
CA PHE A 10 -5.70 20.39 10.18
C PHE A 10 -5.57 20.61 11.70
N GLU A 11 -6.10 21.72 12.16
CA GLU A 11 -6.17 22.07 13.58
C GLU A 11 -7.07 21.11 14.37
N LEU A 12 -8.19 20.71 13.76
CA LEU A 12 -9.21 19.81 14.33
C LEU A 12 -9.41 18.56 13.48
N HIS A 13 -10.07 17.54 14.04
CA HIS A 13 -10.45 16.28 13.38
C HIS A 13 -9.24 15.41 12.98
N ARG A 14 -8.14 15.50 13.68
CA ARG A 14 -6.92 14.73 13.38
C ARG A 14 -7.10 13.23 13.56
N GLY A 15 -7.94 12.81 14.52
CA GLY A 15 -8.25 11.40 14.77
C GLY A 15 -8.99 10.75 13.62
N THR A 16 -9.81 11.48 12.88
CA THR A 16 -10.62 10.95 11.77
C THR A 16 -9.80 10.39 10.62
N TYR A 17 -8.53 10.76 10.47
CA TYR A 17 -7.65 10.21 9.43
C TYR A 17 -7.38 8.72 9.62
N THR A 18 -7.39 8.24 10.85
CA THR A 18 -7.01 6.86 11.19
C THR A 18 -8.03 6.10 12.03
N SER A 19 -9.01 6.79 12.64
CA SER A 19 -10.09 6.12 13.37
C SER A 19 -10.81 5.12 12.47
N GLN A 20 -11.01 3.88 12.93
CA GLN A 20 -11.58 2.79 12.12
C GLN A 20 -10.83 2.56 10.79
N ALA A 21 -9.51 2.41 10.85
CA ALA A 21 -8.61 2.32 9.69
C ALA A 21 -9.03 1.27 8.66
N ARG A 22 -9.63 0.14 9.10
CA ARG A 22 -10.14 -0.90 8.20
C ARG A 22 -11.25 -0.38 7.28
N ASN A 23 -12.13 0.50 7.78
CA ASN A 23 -13.16 1.13 6.96
C ASN A 23 -12.53 1.97 5.85
N LYS A 24 -11.55 2.80 6.16
CA LYS A 24 -10.82 3.63 5.19
C LYS A 24 -10.09 2.79 4.13
N LYS A 25 -9.43 1.71 4.54
CA LYS A 25 -8.79 0.75 3.62
C LYS A 25 -9.81 0.14 2.67
N ASN A 26 -10.95 -0.31 3.18
CA ASN A 26 -12.01 -0.91 2.37
C ASN A 26 -12.65 0.13 1.43
N ASN A 27 -12.85 1.36 1.89
CA ASN A 27 -13.35 2.45 1.05
C ASN A 27 -12.44 2.67 -0.16
N ARG A 28 -11.14 2.84 0.05
CA ARG A 28 -10.19 3.07 -1.04
C ARG A 28 -10.10 1.88 -2.00
N ALA A 29 -10.12 0.65 -1.48
CA ALA A 29 -10.16 -0.55 -2.31
C ALA A 29 -11.43 -0.60 -3.17
N ALA A 30 -12.58 -0.27 -2.59
CA ALA A 30 -13.86 -0.26 -3.29
C ALA A 30 -13.93 0.83 -4.38
N GLU A 31 -13.48 2.05 -4.11
CA GLU A 31 -13.40 3.13 -5.12
C GLU A 31 -12.59 2.71 -6.35
N ASN A 32 -11.39 2.19 -6.12
CA ASN A 32 -10.52 1.72 -7.21
C ASN A 32 -11.16 0.55 -7.97
N LEU A 33 -11.73 -0.42 -7.25
CA LEU A 33 -12.35 -1.60 -7.85
C LEU A 33 -13.54 -1.23 -8.73
N LEU A 34 -14.47 -0.41 -8.23
CA LEU A 34 -15.67 -0.04 -9.01
C LEU A 34 -15.31 0.80 -10.23
N ARG A 35 -14.36 1.73 -10.12
CA ARG A 35 -13.82 2.47 -11.27
C ARG A 35 -13.24 1.52 -12.32
N ASP A 36 -12.46 0.53 -11.91
CA ASP A 36 -11.89 -0.45 -12.84
C ASP A 36 -12.98 -1.31 -13.48
N VAL A 37 -14.00 -1.73 -12.73
CA VAL A 37 -15.14 -2.49 -13.25
C VAL A 37 -15.90 -1.69 -14.31
N GLU A 38 -16.20 -0.41 -14.05
CA GLU A 38 -16.87 0.46 -15.02
C GLU A 38 -16.08 0.57 -16.32
N MET A 39 -14.80 0.87 -16.22
CA MET A 39 -13.93 1.04 -17.38
C MET A 39 -13.79 -0.24 -18.19
N LEU A 40 -13.46 -1.36 -17.53
CA LEU A 40 -13.28 -2.66 -18.19
C LEU A 40 -14.57 -3.15 -18.81
N SER A 41 -15.70 -3.02 -18.12
CA SER A 41 -17.02 -3.39 -18.65
C SER A 41 -17.44 -2.55 -19.84
N ALA A 42 -17.15 -1.25 -19.84
CA ALA A 42 -17.42 -0.37 -20.98
C ALA A 42 -16.58 -0.77 -22.21
N ILE A 43 -15.29 -1.03 -22.02
CA ILE A 43 -14.39 -1.49 -23.09
C ILE A 43 -14.86 -2.85 -23.63
N ALA A 44 -15.16 -3.81 -22.75
CA ALA A 44 -15.64 -5.14 -23.14
C ALA A 44 -16.98 -5.07 -23.88
N SER A 45 -17.88 -4.21 -23.44
CA SER A 45 -19.17 -3.99 -24.12
C SER A 45 -18.97 -3.47 -25.54
N TRP A 46 -18.07 -2.52 -25.73
CA TRP A 46 -17.78 -1.95 -27.06
C TRP A 46 -17.02 -2.91 -27.97
N GLN A 47 -16.00 -3.62 -27.45
CA GLN A 47 -15.12 -4.43 -28.27
C GLN A 47 -15.67 -5.84 -28.60
N VAL A 48 -16.33 -6.47 -27.62
CA VAL A 48 -16.71 -7.88 -27.71
C VAL A 48 -18.19 -8.15 -27.43
N GLY A 49 -18.99 -7.10 -27.23
CA GLY A 49 -20.43 -7.24 -26.98
C GLY A 49 -20.77 -7.77 -25.57
N TYR A 50 -19.87 -7.59 -24.61
CA TYR A 50 -20.14 -7.92 -23.21
C TYR A 50 -21.32 -7.11 -22.67
N THR A 51 -22.19 -7.74 -21.90
CA THR A 51 -23.33 -7.02 -21.28
C THR A 51 -22.86 -6.19 -20.10
N TYR A 52 -22.91 -4.85 -20.23
CA TYR A 52 -22.53 -3.94 -19.16
C TYR A 52 -23.40 -4.14 -17.92
N PRO A 53 -22.83 -4.35 -16.74
CA PRO A 53 -23.58 -4.73 -15.54
C PRO A 53 -24.16 -3.53 -14.78
N GLN A 54 -24.94 -2.68 -15.47
CA GLN A 54 -25.43 -1.38 -14.97
C GLN A 54 -26.15 -1.48 -13.64
N ALA A 55 -27.07 -2.44 -13.49
CA ALA A 55 -27.88 -2.54 -12.28
C ALA A 55 -27.05 -2.90 -11.04
N GLU A 56 -26.10 -3.80 -11.20
CA GLU A 56 -25.23 -4.23 -10.10
C GLU A 56 -24.20 -3.15 -9.74
N LEU A 57 -23.60 -2.50 -10.74
CA LEU A 57 -22.73 -1.35 -10.50
C LEU A 57 -23.45 -0.22 -9.76
N ASP A 58 -24.66 0.14 -10.16
CA ASP A 58 -25.47 1.14 -9.47
C ASP A 58 -25.74 0.76 -8.00
N ARG A 59 -26.02 -0.51 -7.75
CA ARG A 59 -26.19 -1.04 -6.39
C ARG A 59 -24.90 -0.93 -5.56
N LEU A 60 -23.77 -1.34 -6.12
CA LEU A 60 -22.49 -1.32 -5.42
C LEU A 60 -21.99 0.12 -5.16
N TRP A 61 -22.18 1.04 -6.11
CA TRP A 61 -21.88 2.46 -5.89
C TRP A 61 -22.74 3.06 -4.78
N LYS A 62 -24.03 2.76 -4.73
CA LYS A 62 -24.89 3.21 -3.65
C LYS A 62 -24.47 2.66 -2.29
N LEU A 63 -24.01 1.41 -2.24
CA LEU A 63 -23.50 0.81 -1.03
C LEU A 63 -22.18 1.48 -0.57
N LEU A 64 -21.29 1.80 -1.51
CA LEU A 64 -20.07 2.54 -1.23
C LEU A 64 -20.39 3.95 -0.70
N LEU A 65 -21.27 4.69 -1.38
CA LEU A 65 -21.66 6.05 -0.99
C LEU A 65 -22.33 6.08 0.38
N LEU A 66 -23.10 5.05 0.76
CA LEU A 66 -23.64 4.92 2.11
C LEU A 66 -22.51 4.84 3.14
N ASN A 67 -21.47 4.05 2.86
CA ASN A 67 -20.30 3.90 3.75
C ASN A 67 -19.37 5.13 3.77
N GLN A 68 -19.53 6.06 2.84
CA GLN A 68 -18.85 7.36 2.82
C GLN A 68 -19.60 8.44 3.62
N PHE A 69 -20.70 8.09 4.28
CA PHE A 69 -21.41 9.04 5.11
C PHE A 69 -20.50 9.67 6.16
N HIS A 70 -20.75 10.96 6.48
CA HIS A 70 -19.82 11.83 7.22
C HIS A 70 -19.48 11.37 8.65
N ASP A 71 -20.19 10.40 9.22
CA ASP A 71 -19.87 9.77 10.51
C ASP A 71 -19.42 8.30 10.37
N ILE A 72 -19.58 7.69 9.20
CA ILE A 72 -19.08 6.32 8.95
C ILE A 72 -17.62 6.36 8.50
N LEU A 73 -17.32 7.06 7.41
CA LEU A 73 -15.96 7.15 6.88
C LEU A 73 -14.96 7.76 7.86
N PRO A 74 -15.28 8.84 8.61
CA PRO A 74 -14.38 9.40 9.62
C PRO A 74 -14.08 8.49 10.80
N GLY A 75 -14.95 7.54 11.12
CA GLY A 75 -14.72 6.60 12.22
C GLY A 75 -15.45 6.96 13.50
N SER A 76 -16.42 7.88 13.47
CA SER A 76 -17.09 8.46 14.64
C SER A 76 -18.48 7.90 14.95
N SER A 77 -18.92 6.87 14.22
CA SER A 77 -20.17 6.16 14.47
C SER A 77 -20.04 5.15 15.63
N ILE A 78 -21.16 4.59 16.05
CA ILE A 78 -21.23 3.54 17.07
C ILE A 78 -20.74 2.19 16.53
N THR A 79 -20.44 1.26 17.42
CA THR A 79 -19.87 -0.06 17.08
C THR A 79 -20.73 -0.85 16.10
N GLU A 80 -22.04 -0.82 16.25
CA GLU A 80 -22.99 -1.53 15.39
C GLU A 80 -22.89 -1.09 13.92
N VAL A 81 -22.71 0.21 13.69
CA VAL A 81 -22.53 0.75 12.35
C VAL A 81 -21.25 0.18 11.68
N TYR A 82 -20.18 -0.04 12.43
CA TYR A 82 -18.96 -0.64 11.88
C TYR A 82 -19.06 -2.15 11.68
N GLN A 83 -19.92 -2.84 12.41
CA GLN A 83 -20.27 -4.23 12.13
C GLN A 83 -21.02 -4.34 10.79
N ASP A 84 -22.02 -3.50 10.57
CA ASP A 84 -22.77 -3.43 9.32
C ASP A 84 -21.86 -3.01 8.13
N SER A 85 -21.08 -1.96 8.33
CA SER A 85 -20.11 -1.47 7.33
C SER A 85 -19.12 -2.56 6.92
N ALA A 86 -18.59 -3.31 7.87
CA ALA A 86 -17.65 -4.41 7.58
C ALA A 86 -18.30 -5.49 6.71
N ALA A 87 -19.55 -5.89 7.03
CA ALA A 87 -20.31 -6.85 6.24
C ALA A 87 -20.60 -6.33 4.82
N GLN A 88 -21.01 -5.06 4.72
CA GLN A 88 -21.27 -4.40 3.44
C GLN A 88 -20.04 -4.30 2.55
N TYR A 89 -18.86 -4.00 3.10
CA TYR A 89 -17.61 -4.00 2.32
C TYR A 89 -17.19 -5.40 1.89
N VAL A 90 -17.40 -6.44 2.68
CA VAL A 90 -17.15 -7.84 2.26
C VAL A 90 -18.00 -8.17 1.03
N GLU A 91 -19.30 -7.84 1.05
CA GLU A 91 -20.19 -8.04 -0.07
C GLU A 91 -19.77 -7.22 -1.29
N LEU A 92 -19.52 -5.92 -1.12
CA LEU A 92 -19.14 -5.00 -2.18
C LEU A 92 -17.87 -5.44 -2.90
N LEU A 93 -16.82 -5.74 -2.14
CA LEU A 93 -15.52 -6.14 -2.71
C LEU A 93 -15.62 -7.49 -3.41
N ALA A 94 -16.36 -8.46 -2.86
CA ALA A 94 -16.55 -9.75 -3.49
C ALA A 94 -17.36 -9.66 -4.80
N SER A 95 -18.46 -8.90 -4.81
CA SER A 95 -19.28 -8.69 -6.01
C SER A 95 -18.54 -7.88 -7.08
N GLY A 96 -17.86 -6.82 -6.67
CA GLY A 96 -17.04 -6.00 -7.57
C GLY A 96 -15.91 -6.81 -8.21
N GLU A 97 -15.25 -7.68 -7.46
CA GLU A 97 -14.19 -8.55 -8.00
C GLU A 97 -14.74 -9.55 -9.03
N GLN A 98 -15.92 -10.13 -8.78
CA GLN A 98 -16.57 -10.99 -9.75
C GLN A 98 -16.89 -10.25 -11.05
N LEU A 99 -17.38 -9.02 -10.97
CA LEU A 99 -17.65 -8.19 -12.14
C LEU A 99 -16.37 -7.82 -12.88
N ARG A 100 -15.30 -7.48 -12.16
CA ARG A 100 -13.98 -7.18 -12.73
C ARG A 100 -13.44 -8.39 -13.49
N GLN A 101 -13.47 -9.56 -12.86
CA GLN A 101 -13.01 -10.79 -13.48
C GLN A 101 -13.82 -11.15 -14.72
N ALA A 102 -15.16 -11.04 -14.69
CA ALA A 102 -16.02 -11.29 -15.83
C ALA A 102 -15.72 -10.37 -17.02
N ALA A 103 -15.45 -9.09 -16.76
CA ALA A 103 -15.05 -8.14 -17.80
C ALA A 103 -13.66 -8.46 -18.37
N LEU A 104 -12.70 -8.85 -17.52
CA LEU A 104 -11.37 -9.28 -17.94
C LEU A 104 -11.42 -10.55 -18.78
N ASP A 105 -12.19 -11.56 -18.36
CA ASP A 105 -12.36 -12.83 -19.11
C ASP A 105 -13.01 -12.62 -20.48
N ALA A 106 -13.88 -11.62 -20.60
CA ALA A 106 -14.46 -11.23 -21.89
C ALA A 106 -13.42 -10.58 -22.82
N LEU A 107 -12.52 -9.75 -22.26
CA LEU A 107 -11.48 -9.05 -23.02
C LEU A 107 -10.27 -9.93 -23.33
N ILE A 108 -9.87 -10.76 -22.38
CA ILE A 108 -8.72 -11.66 -22.45
C ILE A 108 -9.22 -13.04 -22.03
N PRO A 109 -9.71 -13.83 -22.98
CA PRO A 109 -10.29 -15.15 -22.66
C PRO A 109 -9.29 -16.01 -21.87
N PRO A 110 -9.76 -16.72 -20.83
CA PRO A 110 -8.93 -17.63 -20.06
C PRO A 110 -8.26 -18.67 -20.96
N CYS A 111 -7.08 -19.02 -20.59
CA CYS A 111 -6.31 -20.01 -21.34
C CYS A 111 -6.90 -21.41 -21.23
N ALA A 112 -6.89 -22.14 -22.33
CA ALA A 112 -7.31 -23.54 -22.34
C ALA A 112 -6.35 -24.41 -21.51
N PRO A 113 -6.84 -25.40 -20.76
CA PRO A 113 -5.98 -26.28 -19.98
C PRO A 113 -4.92 -26.95 -20.87
N GLY A 114 -3.64 -26.84 -20.48
CA GLY A 114 -2.50 -27.41 -21.21
C GLY A 114 -1.95 -26.58 -22.37
N ALA A 115 -2.51 -25.41 -22.65
CA ALA A 115 -1.92 -24.48 -23.61
C ALA A 115 -0.79 -23.64 -22.96
N ASN A 116 0.19 -23.23 -23.78
CA ASN A 116 1.20 -22.24 -23.35
C ASN A 116 0.52 -20.87 -23.30
N CYS A 117 0.27 -20.40 -22.10
CA CYS A 117 -0.45 -19.16 -21.89
C CYS A 117 0.48 -18.02 -21.54
N THR A 118 0.16 -16.89 -22.13
CA THR A 118 0.81 -15.62 -21.81
C THR A 118 -0.03 -14.89 -20.76
N ILE A 119 0.59 -14.29 -19.79
CA ILE A 119 -0.09 -13.42 -18.83
C ILE A 119 -0.56 -12.17 -19.59
N GLY A 120 -1.86 -11.90 -19.54
CA GLY A 120 -2.43 -10.63 -19.98
C GLY A 120 -2.36 -9.61 -18.87
N VAL A 121 -1.98 -8.38 -19.22
CA VAL A 121 -1.91 -7.25 -18.30
C VAL A 121 -2.78 -6.13 -18.81
N VAL A 122 -3.54 -5.52 -17.92
CA VAL A 122 -4.38 -4.35 -18.22
C VAL A 122 -3.95 -3.19 -17.34
N ASN A 123 -3.66 -2.06 -17.96
CA ASN A 123 -3.43 -0.79 -17.28
C ASN A 123 -4.68 0.09 -17.37
N THR A 124 -5.36 0.27 -16.25
CA THR A 124 -6.56 1.09 -16.14
C THR A 124 -6.26 2.56 -15.84
N THR A 125 -4.98 2.96 -15.81
CA THR A 125 -4.57 4.34 -15.51
C THR A 125 -4.18 5.12 -16.76
N GLY A 126 -4.20 6.44 -16.66
CA GLY A 126 -3.82 7.35 -17.74
C GLY A 126 -2.30 7.55 -17.93
N ILE A 127 -1.47 6.75 -17.26
CA ILE A 127 0.00 6.80 -17.37
C ILE A 127 0.56 5.45 -17.79
N ARG A 128 1.68 5.44 -18.52
CA ARG A 128 2.43 4.22 -18.78
C ARG A 128 2.94 3.65 -17.46
N ARG A 129 2.79 2.36 -17.28
CA ARG A 129 3.27 1.66 -16.07
C ARG A 129 4.23 0.54 -16.46
N GLN A 130 5.30 0.45 -15.66
CA GLN A 130 6.24 -0.66 -15.68
C GLN A 130 6.40 -1.13 -14.25
N GLU A 131 5.96 -2.34 -13.95
CA GLU A 131 5.84 -2.84 -12.58
C GLU A 131 6.22 -4.31 -12.47
N VAL A 132 6.71 -4.66 -11.29
CA VAL A 132 6.88 -6.06 -10.89
C VAL A 132 5.60 -6.51 -10.21
N VAL A 133 4.93 -7.50 -10.79
CA VAL A 133 3.68 -8.06 -10.29
C VAL A 133 3.82 -9.54 -9.96
N GLU A 134 2.97 -10.01 -9.05
CA GLU A 134 2.86 -11.41 -8.68
C GLU A 134 1.87 -12.13 -9.60
N ALA A 135 2.25 -13.31 -10.10
CA ALA A 135 1.41 -14.12 -10.95
C ALA A 135 1.51 -15.61 -10.60
N ASP A 136 0.41 -16.32 -10.75
CA ASP A 136 0.38 -17.80 -10.60
C ASP A 136 0.98 -18.44 -11.87
N MET A 137 2.31 -18.52 -11.93
CA MET A 137 3.02 -19.06 -13.07
C MET A 137 4.28 -19.86 -12.70
N VAL A 138 4.63 -20.81 -13.57
CA VAL A 138 5.89 -21.56 -13.48
C VAL A 138 6.90 -20.94 -14.45
N GLY A 139 8.16 -20.85 -14.04
CA GLY A 139 9.25 -20.37 -14.91
C GLY A 139 9.45 -18.86 -14.91
N SER A 140 8.99 -18.16 -13.86
CA SER A 140 9.34 -16.74 -13.62
C SER A 140 10.84 -16.56 -13.32
N LEU A 141 11.34 -15.34 -13.54
CA LEU A 141 12.73 -14.98 -13.21
C LEU A 141 13.04 -15.03 -11.72
N GLN A 142 12.01 -14.89 -10.90
CA GLN A 142 12.10 -14.93 -9.45
C GLN A 142 10.76 -15.41 -8.86
N THR A 143 10.86 -16.15 -7.76
CA THR A 143 9.69 -16.54 -6.96
C THR A 143 9.60 -15.64 -5.73
N ALA A 144 8.42 -15.09 -5.47
CA ALA A 144 8.10 -14.32 -4.28
C ALA A 144 8.07 -15.21 -3.01
N ALA A 145 8.18 -14.59 -1.84
CA ALA A 145 8.15 -15.30 -0.56
C ALA A 145 6.86 -16.11 -0.32
N ASN A 146 5.76 -15.76 -0.98
CA ASN A 146 4.49 -16.50 -0.94
C ASN A 146 4.36 -17.62 -1.98
N GLY A 147 5.42 -17.87 -2.75
CA GLY A 147 5.47 -18.93 -3.77
C GLY A 147 4.96 -18.53 -5.16
N LYS A 148 4.43 -17.34 -5.36
CA LYS A 148 4.03 -16.82 -6.67
C LYS A 148 5.24 -16.43 -7.52
N GLY A 149 5.11 -16.51 -8.84
CA GLY A 149 6.10 -15.98 -9.76
C GLY A 149 6.09 -14.45 -9.75
N LEU A 150 7.27 -13.83 -9.83
CA LEU A 150 7.42 -12.40 -10.08
C LEU A 150 7.66 -12.17 -11.56
N VAL A 151 6.96 -11.22 -12.14
CA VAL A 151 7.09 -10.81 -13.54
C VAL A 151 7.19 -9.30 -13.66
N LEU A 152 8.08 -8.83 -14.51
CA LEU A 152 8.15 -7.43 -14.90
C LEU A 152 7.21 -7.20 -16.06
N VAL A 153 6.23 -6.34 -15.89
CA VAL A 153 5.22 -6.02 -16.91
C VAL A 153 5.27 -4.56 -17.30
N GLU A 154 4.95 -4.28 -18.54
CA GLU A 154 4.79 -2.92 -19.04
C GLU A 154 3.48 -2.80 -19.79
N ALA A 155 2.70 -1.76 -19.50
CA ALA A 155 1.47 -1.47 -20.21
C ALA A 155 1.32 0.04 -20.46
N GLN A 156 0.88 0.38 -21.68
CA GLN A 156 0.58 1.76 -22.07
C GLN A 156 -0.65 2.29 -21.32
N PRO A 157 -0.86 3.62 -21.27
CA PRO A 157 -2.05 4.21 -20.68
C PRO A 157 -3.32 3.59 -21.27
N PHE A 158 -4.27 3.17 -20.41
CA PHE A 158 -5.53 2.54 -20.81
C PHE A 158 -5.36 1.38 -21.78
N GLY A 159 -4.26 0.65 -21.65
CA GLY A 159 -3.81 -0.34 -22.63
C GLY A 159 -3.76 -1.77 -22.08
N PHE A 160 -3.64 -2.69 -23.03
CA PHE A 160 -3.42 -4.11 -22.79
C PHE A 160 -2.01 -4.47 -23.21
N ALA A 161 -1.38 -5.37 -22.48
CA ALA A 161 -0.10 -5.95 -22.84
C ALA A 161 -0.09 -7.45 -22.53
N SER A 162 0.69 -8.20 -23.31
CA SER A 162 1.06 -9.57 -22.97
C SER A 162 2.41 -9.57 -22.30
N TYR A 163 2.57 -10.35 -21.23
CA TYR A 163 3.88 -10.52 -20.63
C TYR A 163 4.84 -11.17 -21.63
N GLN A 164 5.99 -10.56 -21.79
CA GLN A 164 7.12 -11.12 -22.50
C GLN A 164 8.31 -11.14 -21.54
N LEU A 165 9.08 -12.22 -21.56
CA LEU A 165 10.31 -12.27 -20.79
C LEU A 165 11.24 -11.16 -21.28
N PRO A 166 11.63 -10.19 -20.42
CA PRO A 166 12.49 -9.09 -20.84
C PRO A 166 13.89 -9.63 -21.24
N GLU A 167 14.46 -9.07 -22.29
CA GLU A 167 15.82 -9.41 -22.75
C GLU A 167 16.87 -8.91 -21.74
N GLU A 168 16.62 -7.76 -21.15
CA GLU A 168 17.44 -7.17 -20.08
C GLU A 168 16.57 -6.86 -18.86
N VAL A 169 17.06 -7.20 -17.69
CA VAL A 169 16.41 -6.89 -16.41
C VAL A 169 17.37 -6.04 -15.60
N TRP A 170 16.90 -4.88 -15.19
CA TRP A 170 17.59 -4.11 -14.17
C TRP A 170 17.54 -4.91 -12.87
N GLU A 171 18.68 -5.04 -12.22
CA GLU A 171 18.75 -5.87 -11.04
C GLU A 171 18.48 -5.04 -9.79
N VAL A 172 17.78 -5.65 -8.85
CA VAL A 172 17.73 -5.24 -7.46
C VAL A 172 18.36 -6.32 -6.62
N SER A 173 19.03 -5.94 -5.58
CA SER A 173 19.64 -6.86 -4.62
C SER A 173 19.23 -6.57 -3.19
N GLY A 174 19.08 -7.64 -2.43
CA GLY A 174 18.95 -7.59 -0.98
C GLY A 174 20.05 -8.44 -0.35
N TYR A 175 20.76 -7.88 0.62
CA TYR A 175 21.87 -8.56 1.29
C TYR A 175 22.12 -8.04 2.70
N GLN A 176 22.81 -8.83 3.49
CA GLN A 176 23.29 -8.42 4.80
C GLN A 176 24.75 -7.91 4.66
N ASP A 177 25.03 -6.77 5.26
CA ASP A 177 26.36 -6.14 5.33
C ASP A 177 26.71 -5.87 6.79
N GLY A 178 27.50 -6.74 7.38
CA GLY A 178 27.76 -6.75 8.83
C GLY A 178 26.47 -6.89 9.64
N ASP A 179 26.20 -5.90 10.49
CA ASP A 179 24.97 -5.85 11.32
C ASP A 179 23.79 -5.12 10.61
N SER A 180 23.95 -4.77 9.35
CA SER A 180 22.96 -4.04 8.56
C SER A 180 22.39 -4.88 7.43
N PHE A 181 21.20 -4.50 6.97
CA PHE A 181 20.50 -5.09 5.84
C PHE A 181 20.32 -4.03 4.76
N VAL A 182 20.63 -4.36 3.54
CA VAL A 182 20.61 -3.43 2.40
C VAL A 182 19.64 -3.91 1.35
N LEU A 183 18.82 -2.99 0.85
CA LEU A 183 18.07 -3.13 -0.40
C LEU A 183 18.58 -2.09 -1.38
N GLU A 184 19.00 -2.52 -2.57
CA GLU A 184 19.66 -1.63 -3.53
C GLU A 184 19.30 -1.96 -4.98
N ASN A 185 19.03 -0.93 -5.75
CA ASN A 185 18.93 -0.97 -7.21
C ASN A 185 19.68 0.22 -7.83
N SER A 186 19.54 0.45 -9.13
CA SER A 186 20.18 1.57 -9.83
C SER A 186 19.73 2.96 -9.38
N ALA A 187 18.57 3.08 -8.70
CA ALA A 187 18.00 4.35 -8.28
C ALA A 187 18.19 4.65 -6.79
N LEU A 188 18.08 3.63 -5.94
CA LEU A 188 18.05 3.76 -4.49
C LEU A 188 18.93 2.72 -3.80
N ARG A 189 19.54 3.14 -2.69
CA ARG A 189 20.14 2.27 -1.68
C ARG A 189 19.52 2.58 -0.32
N ALA A 190 18.89 1.59 0.30
CA ALA A 190 18.29 1.69 1.62
C ALA A 190 19.02 0.75 2.59
N THR A 191 19.49 1.27 3.72
CA THR A 191 20.24 0.51 4.73
C THR A 191 19.46 0.49 6.04
N PHE A 192 19.18 -0.69 6.53
CA PHE A 192 18.43 -0.95 7.76
C PHE A 192 19.30 -1.60 8.82
N ARG A 193 19.02 -1.32 10.08
CA ARG A 193 19.53 -2.07 11.23
C ARG A 193 18.60 -3.23 11.58
N ALA A 194 19.13 -4.19 12.32
CA ALA A 194 18.33 -5.31 12.82
C ALA A 194 17.18 -4.87 13.75
N ASP A 195 17.28 -3.70 14.37
CA ASP A 195 16.22 -3.10 15.21
C ASP A 195 15.07 -2.49 14.41
N GLY A 196 15.14 -2.51 13.06
CA GLY A 196 14.14 -2.02 12.14
C GLY A 196 14.38 -0.59 11.63
N ARG A 197 15.36 0.13 12.15
CA ARG A 197 15.64 1.51 11.74
C ARG A 197 16.23 1.58 10.32
N LEU A 198 15.66 2.45 9.50
CA LEU A 198 16.23 2.89 8.23
C LEU A 198 17.28 3.96 8.52
N ILE A 199 18.56 3.60 8.49
CA ILE A 199 19.67 4.49 8.85
C ILE A 199 20.22 5.28 7.68
N SER A 200 19.97 4.84 6.44
CA SER A 200 20.33 5.56 5.22
C SER A 200 19.32 5.26 4.13
N LEU A 201 18.91 6.29 3.41
CA LEU A 201 18.17 6.22 2.17
C LEU A 201 18.85 7.13 1.14
N TYR A 202 19.74 6.54 0.38
CA TYR A 202 20.53 7.26 -0.61
C TYR A 202 19.93 7.13 -2.01
N SER A 203 19.72 8.25 -2.66
CA SER A 203 19.30 8.29 -4.07
C SER A 203 20.52 8.38 -4.97
N HIS A 204 20.73 7.38 -5.82
CA HIS A 204 21.77 7.39 -6.86
C HIS A 204 21.45 8.39 -7.98
N LEU A 205 20.16 8.70 -8.20
CA LEU A 205 19.72 9.59 -9.28
C LEU A 205 20.09 11.07 -9.03
N ILE A 206 20.07 11.49 -7.77
CA ILE A 206 20.38 12.88 -7.36
C ILE A 206 21.55 12.93 -6.40
N GLU A 207 22.26 11.84 -6.20
CA GLU A 207 23.46 11.69 -5.35
C GLU A 207 23.25 12.29 -3.94
N ARG A 208 22.13 11.94 -3.30
CA ARG A 208 21.73 12.56 -2.03
C ARG A 208 21.24 11.55 -1.00
N GLU A 209 21.67 11.74 0.25
CA GLU A 209 21.10 11.09 1.44
C GLU A 209 19.83 11.83 1.88
N ALA A 210 18.75 11.07 2.10
CA ALA A 210 17.47 11.62 2.52
C ALA A 210 17.26 11.58 4.04
N MET A 211 17.92 10.64 4.74
CA MET A 211 17.71 10.47 6.18
C MET A 211 18.57 11.42 7.00
N VAL A 212 18.06 11.81 8.19
CA VAL A 212 18.81 12.62 9.16
C VAL A 212 18.71 12.04 10.56
N GLY A 213 19.63 12.43 11.42
CA GLY A 213 19.61 12.11 12.86
C GLY A 213 19.75 10.60 13.12
N ALA A 214 18.81 10.05 13.89
CA ALA A 214 18.84 8.64 14.29
C ALA A 214 18.30 7.67 13.23
N GLY A 215 17.91 8.18 12.05
CA GLY A 215 17.26 7.41 10.98
C GLY A 215 15.73 7.37 11.11
N GLY A 216 15.08 6.76 10.13
CA GLY A 216 13.62 6.64 10.03
C GLY A 216 13.11 5.23 10.26
N ASN A 217 11.87 5.00 9.83
CA ASN A 217 11.16 3.73 10.03
C ASN A 217 11.05 3.37 11.53
N GLN A 218 10.75 4.35 12.35
CA GLN A 218 10.65 4.17 13.80
C GLN A 218 9.19 4.12 14.22
N PHE A 219 8.72 2.96 14.65
CA PHE A 219 7.41 2.83 15.30
C PHE A 219 7.48 3.39 16.71
N VAL A 220 6.57 4.31 17.00
CA VAL A 220 6.50 4.99 18.29
C VAL A 220 5.06 4.97 18.78
N LEU A 221 4.89 4.67 20.07
CA LEU A 221 3.60 4.76 20.75
C LEU A 221 3.46 6.10 21.44
N TYR A 222 2.30 6.69 21.31
CA TYR A 222 1.88 7.86 22.05
C TYR A 222 0.66 7.51 22.89
N ASP A 223 0.55 8.09 24.08
CA ASP A 223 -0.71 8.05 24.80
C ASP A 223 -1.70 8.95 24.07
N ASP A 224 -2.85 8.38 23.73
CA ASP A 224 -3.94 9.03 23.03
C ASP A 224 -5.17 9.05 23.95
N ASP A 225 -5.30 10.14 24.69
CA ASP A 225 -6.34 10.35 25.67
C ASP A 225 -6.83 11.80 25.54
N PRO A 226 -7.58 12.09 24.48
CA PRO A 226 -8.07 13.44 24.22
C PRO A 226 -9.10 13.84 25.28
N VAL A 227 -9.15 15.13 25.60
CA VAL A 227 -10.08 15.69 26.60
C VAL A 227 -11.54 15.49 26.15
N ASN A 228 -11.80 15.57 24.85
CA ASN A 228 -13.09 15.35 24.23
C ASN A 228 -12.92 14.71 22.84
N TRP A 229 -13.96 14.00 22.39
CA TRP A 229 -14.11 13.58 21.02
C TRP A 229 -13.07 12.52 20.56
N ASP A 230 -12.95 11.43 21.30
CA ASP A 230 -11.93 10.37 21.11
C ASP A 230 -11.78 9.87 19.67
N ALA A 231 -12.88 9.77 18.92
CA ALA A 231 -12.83 9.33 17.53
C ALA A 231 -12.48 10.45 16.54
N TRP A 232 -12.69 11.70 16.94
CA TRP A 232 -12.56 12.86 16.08
C TRP A 232 -11.19 13.50 16.15
N ASP A 233 -10.60 13.57 17.33
CA ASP A 233 -9.41 14.39 17.53
C ASP A 233 -8.26 13.62 18.19
N VAL A 234 -7.09 14.18 18.04
CA VAL A 234 -5.85 13.83 18.75
C VAL A 234 -5.31 15.12 19.34
N ASP A 235 -5.37 15.24 20.66
CA ASP A 235 -4.90 16.42 21.36
C ASP A 235 -3.38 16.58 21.24
N VAL A 236 -2.90 17.81 21.18
CA VAL A 236 -1.47 18.14 21.11
C VAL A 236 -0.65 17.54 22.26
N PHE A 237 -1.28 17.28 23.39
CA PHE A 237 -0.69 16.70 24.60
C PHE A 237 -0.10 15.30 24.40
N HIS A 238 -0.51 14.56 23.35
CA HIS A 238 0.10 13.28 23.00
C HIS A 238 1.61 13.40 22.79
N GLN A 239 2.09 14.54 22.32
CA GLN A 239 3.52 14.79 22.06
C GLN A 239 4.37 14.75 23.34
N GLU A 240 3.78 14.99 24.51
CA GLU A 240 4.43 14.94 25.82
C GLU A 240 4.52 13.50 26.38
N LYS A 241 3.76 12.57 25.80
CA LYS A 241 3.61 11.19 26.27
C LYS A 241 4.09 10.16 25.23
N LYS A 242 5.25 10.42 24.68
CA LYS A 242 5.90 9.59 23.67
C LYS A 242 6.70 8.47 24.32
N SER A 243 6.54 7.23 23.85
CA SER A 243 7.40 6.10 24.22
C SER A 243 8.78 6.19 23.54
N ALA A 244 9.72 5.33 23.98
CA ALA A 244 10.87 5.02 23.14
C ALA A 244 10.40 4.31 21.86
N PRO A 245 11.14 4.44 20.75
CA PRO A 245 10.85 3.68 19.54
C PRO A 245 10.83 2.18 19.82
N LEU A 246 9.88 1.47 19.16
CA LEU A 246 9.86 0.02 19.21
C LEU A 246 11.09 -0.55 18.51
N THR A 247 11.63 -1.62 19.07
CA THR A 247 12.71 -2.39 18.48
C THR A 247 12.13 -3.64 17.81
N ALA A 248 12.53 -3.92 16.58
CA ALA A 248 12.12 -5.16 15.91
C ALA A 248 12.60 -6.38 16.73
N THR A 249 11.71 -7.34 16.91
CA THR A 249 12.00 -8.61 17.58
C THR A 249 12.65 -9.63 16.65
N SER A 250 12.49 -9.44 15.35
CA SER A 250 13.14 -10.22 14.30
C SER A 250 13.27 -9.44 13.00
N VAL A 251 14.27 -9.79 12.22
CA VAL A 251 14.48 -9.35 10.84
C VAL A 251 14.81 -10.54 9.97
N GLU A 252 14.24 -10.59 8.78
CA GLU A 252 14.45 -11.65 7.80
C GLU A 252 14.58 -11.03 6.40
N LEU A 253 15.59 -11.45 5.64
CA LEU A 253 15.70 -11.15 4.22
C LEU A 253 14.91 -12.21 3.45
N ILE A 254 13.68 -11.89 3.06
CA ILE A 254 12.72 -12.83 2.48
C ILE A 254 12.82 -12.96 0.96
N GLU A 255 13.36 -11.94 0.29
CA GLU A 255 13.61 -11.94 -1.15
C GLU A 255 14.93 -11.21 -1.45
N THR A 256 15.79 -11.81 -2.27
CA THR A 256 17.15 -11.31 -2.50
C THR A 256 17.40 -10.80 -3.93
N GLY A 257 16.41 -10.92 -4.79
CA GLY A 257 16.59 -10.68 -6.03
C GLY A 257 16.17 -10.80 -7.18
N LYS A 258 16.19 -10.75 -8.36
CA LYS A 258 16.46 -9.91 -9.51
C LYS A 258 15.39 -8.83 -9.73
N LEU A 259 14.11 -9.23 -9.51
CA LEU A 259 12.96 -8.35 -9.77
C LEU A 259 12.54 -7.59 -8.52
N ARG A 260 12.61 -8.24 -7.35
CA ARG A 260 12.27 -7.65 -6.06
C ARG A 260 13.20 -8.16 -4.97
N ALA A 261 13.63 -7.26 -4.10
CA ALA A 261 14.29 -7.58 -2.85
C ALA A 261 13.41 -7.12 -1.69
N ALA A 262 13.33 -7.91 -0.60
CA ALA A 262 12.42 -7.60 0.49
C ALA A 262 12.93 -8.07 1.86
N LEU A 263 12.73 -7.22 2.86
CA LEU A 263 12.98 -7.46 4.27
C LEU A 263 11.65 -7.58 5.01
N ARG A 264 11.57 -8.49 5.97
CA ARG A 264 10.46 -8.60 6.91
C ARG A 264 10.95 -8.31 8.32
N PHE A 265 10.30 -7.36 8.98
CA PHE A 265 10.50 -7.05 10.39
C PHE A 265 9.25 -7.44 11.18
N THR A 266 9.45 -7.91 12.40
CA THR A 266 8.36 -8.14 13.36
C THR A 266 8.58 -7.28 14.59
N TYR A 267 7.50 -6.66 15.07
CA TYR A 267 7.50 -5.89 16.31
C TYR A 267 6.38 -6.40 17.20
N ALA A 268 6.56 -6.24 18.50
CA ALA A 268 5.54 -6.55 19.50
C ALA A 268 5.44 -5.42 20.51
N THR A 269 4.23 -5.15 20.96
CA THR A 269 3.92 -4.36 22.13
C THR A 269 3.43 -5.28 23.25
N ALA A 270 2.81 -4.74 24.31
CA ALA A 270 2.25 -5.57 25.37
C ALA A 270 1.13 -6.48 24.86
N ASN A 271 0.28 -5.99 23.93
CA ASN A 271 -0.92 -6.69 23.51
C ASN A 271 -1.02 -6.86 21.99
N SER A 272 -0.16 -6.19 21.21
CA SER A 272 -0.28 -6.11 19.77
C SER A 272 0.97 -6.61 19.05
N ARG A 273 0.79 -6.97 17.78
CA ARG A 273 1.88 -7.41 16.90
C ARG A 273 1.84 -6.66 15.58
N ILE A 274 3.02 -6.31 15.07
CA ILE A 274 3.18 -5.65 13.78
C ILE A 274 4.15 -6.50 12.94
N THR A 275 3.73 -6.84 11.73
CA THR A 275 4.62 -7.37 10.70
C THR A 275 4.77 -6.32 9.62
N GLN A 276 6.00 -5.94 9.33
CA GLN A 276 6.33 -4.97 8.30
C GLN A 276 7.16 -5.65 7.22
N THR A 277 6.70 -5.61 5.98
CA THR A 277 7.47 -6.02 4.81
C THR A 277 7.90 -4.78 4.04
N ILE A 278 9.21 -4.62 3.84
CA ILE A 278 9.78 -3.52 3.08
C ILE A 278 10.37 -4.08 1.80
N SER A 279 9.97 -3.57 0.66
CA SER A 279 10.41 -4.05 -0.63
C SER A 279 10.92 -2.94 -1.55
N LEU A 280 11.83 -3.33 -2.44
CA LEU A 280 12.36 -2.53 -3.53
C LEU A 280 12.33 -3.38 -4.80
N THR A 281 11.79 -2.82 -5.88
CA THR A 281 11.76 -3.51 -7.18
C THR A 281 12.90 -3.04 -8.09
N CYS A 282 13.22 -3.83 -9.11
CA CYS A 282 14.32 -3.52 -10.04
C CYS A 282 14.13 -2.20 -10.80
N THR A 283 12.88 -1.79 -11.08
CA THR A 283 12.55 -0.53 -11.75
C THR A 283 12.11 0.57 -10.77
N GLY A 284 12.02 0.25 -9.47
CA GLY A 284 11.44 1.11 -8.47
C GLY A 284 12.34 2.27 -8.08
N GLN A 285 11.72 3.45 -7.92
CA GLN A 285 12.32 4.63 -7.26
C GLN A 285 11.68 4.88 -5.90
N ILE A 286 10.98 3.88 -5.37
CA ILE A 286 10.17 3.96 -4.15
C ILE A 286 10.44 2.71 -3.33
N LEU A 287 10.67 2.88 -2.03
CA LEU A 287 10.55 1.80 -1.05
C LEU A 287 9.09 1.62 -0.70
N GLU A 288 8.60 0.41 -0.82
CA GLU A 288 7.25 0.05 -0.39
C GLU A 288 7.28 -0.51 1.02
N PHE A 289 6.39 -0.02 1.88
CA PHE A 289 6.22 -0.46 3.26
C PHE A 289 4.83 -1.05 3.44
N ALA A 290 4.72 -2.37 3.46
CA ALA A 290 3.48 -3.07 3.75
C ALA A 290 3.40 -3.45 5.24
N HIS A 291 2.27 -3.18 5.87
CA HIS A 291 2.07 -3.42 7.29
C HIS A 291 0.87 -4.34 7.53
N GLU A 292 1.09 -5.35 8.37
CA GLU A 292 0.03 -6.14 9.00
C GLU A 292 0.06 -5.84 10.49
N VAL A 293 -1.02 -5.26 10.99
CA VAL A 293 -1.12 -4.79 12.37
C VAL A 293 -2.27 -5.48 13.06
N ASP A 294 -1.96 -6.33 14.04
CA ASP A 294 -2.92 -6.93 14.95
C ASP A 294 -2.94 -6.09 16.23
N TRP A 295 -3.92 -5.15 16.30
CA TRP A 295 -3.93 -4.07 17.27
C TRP A 295 -4.90 -4.31 18.41
N HIS A 296 -4.37 -4.35 19.64
CA HIS A 296 -5.15 -4.56 20.87
C HIS A 296 -4.78 -3.57 21.99
N GLU A 297 -4.16 -2.46 21.66
CA GLU A 297 -3.88 -1.40 22.63
C GLU A 297 -5.08 -0.48 22.80
N ALA A 298 -5.33 -0.05 24.05
CA ALA A 298 -6.31 0.97 24.38
C ALA A 298 -5.61 2.31 24.67
N HIS A 299 -6.20 3.41 24.25
CA HIS A 299 -5.68 4.77 24.44
C HIS A 299 -4.23 4.95 23.97
N LYS A 300 -3.89 4.31 22.84
CA LYS A 300 -2.57 4.41 22.22
C LYS A 300 -2.69 4.74 20.75
N MET A 301 -1.89 5.68 20.29
CA MET A 301 -1.67 5.99 18.88
C MET A 301 -0.32 5.43 18.46
N LEU A 302 -0.30 4.63 17.38
CA LEU A 302 0.91 4.15 16.74
C LEU A 302 1.29 5.11 15.61
N ARG A 303 2.52 5.58 15.62
CA ARG A 303 3.09 6.37 14.51
C ARG A 303 4.33 5.71 13.96
N LEU A 304 4.58 5.91 12.68
CA LEU A 304 5.81 5.53 11.99
C LEU A 304 6.53 6.80 11.57
N GLU A 305 7.70 7.03 12.14
CA GLU A 305 8.44 8.29 11.99
C GLU A 305 9.59 8.18 10.99
N PHE A 306 9.70 9.19 10.11
CA PHE A 306 10.77 9.35 9.13
C PHE A 306 11.33 10.78 9.20
N PRO A 307 12.37 11.04 10.00
CA PRO A 307 13.07 12.32 9.94
C PRO A 307 13.89 12.40 8.65
N VAL A 308 13.49 13.34 7.80
CA VAL A 308 14.09 13.55 6.47
C VAL A 308 14.65 14.96 6.31
N ASP A 309 15.75 15.11 5.55
CA ASP A 309 16.33 16.42 5.21
C ASP A 309 15.62 17.00 3.98
N VAL A 310 14.38 17.43 4.15
CA VAL A 310 13.59 18.07 3.11
C VAL A 310 13.32 19.52 3.46
N ARG A 311 13.64 20.42 2.51
CA ARG A 311 13.26 21.83 2.57
C ARG A 311 12.48 22.15 1.30
N ALA A 312 11.25 22.59 1.45
CA ALA A 312 10.38 22.97 0.36
C ALA A 312 9.66 24.28 0.67
N GLU A 313 9.44 25.09 -0.35
CA GLU A 313 8.62 26.32 -0.26
C GLU A 313 7.12 25.97 -0.38
N ASN A 314 6.82 24.87 -1.05
CA ASN A 314 5.46 24.42 -1.31
C ASN A 314 5.27 22.98 -0.84
N ALA A 315 4.07 22.65 -0.40
CA ALA A 315 3.61 21.28 -0.18
C ALA A 315 2.60 20.90 -1.27
N THR A 316 2.74 19.69 -1.81
CA THR A 316 1.80 19.16 -2.80
C THR A 316 0.87 18.17 -2.11
N TYR A 317 -0.42 18.33 -2.32
CA TYR A 317 -1.46 17.46 -1.78
C TYR A 317 -2.21 16.81 -2.92
N GLU A 318 -2.61 15.56 -2.72
CA GLU A 318 -3.62 14.92 -3.55
C GLU A 318 -4.97 15.55 -3.23
N MET A 319 -5.67 16.03 -4.25
CA MET A 319 -7.08 16.41 -4.16
C MET A 319 -7.91 15.29 -4.78
N GLN A 320 -8.86 14.81 -4.02
CA GLN A 320 -9.84 13.81 -4.47
C GLN A 320 -10.95 14.47 -5.26
#